data_b40c283c8982f7abfdb1b0bdf0580de0
#
_entry.id   b40c283c8982f7abfdb1b0bdf0580de0
#
_cell.length_a   1.000
_cell.length_b   1.000
_cell.length_c   1.000
_cell.angle_alpha   90.00
_cell.angle_beta   90.00
_cell.angle_gamma   90.00
#
_symmetry.space_group_name_H-M   'P 1'
#
loop_
_entity.id
_entity.type
_entity.pdbx_description
1 polymer ?
#
loop_
_entity_poly.entity_id
_entity_poly.type
_entity_poly.pdbx_seq_one_letter_code
_entity_poly.pdbx_strand_id
1 'polypeptide(L)'
;MKLLSRILGSVRVLEVTLTAGGYTVRTWSCKPGGIPQQVDQVPESVARSIVAVTFAGHGVISKSSEATGVSARVRSDAETFVWNEREGVFSFVRREKLRPVLGELAGAGIYPQCLLVAEPPEDAARTVLGRLRWRMLVRPTAEGSALAQAVVRRMGLPILGLFLVLLTANAVVSPSVGIRRQALLSALAAREQADSETTETDARRRELLVAFAVRPEMLRTVVCDRIAAAVPERVTLTALEVEPPEKRSEIGKPLRRQVHVVVVY
;
A
#
# COMPACT_ATOMS: atom_id res chain seq x y z
N MET A 1 -5.85 12.99 1.47
CA MET A 1 -5.31 14.25 2.01
C MET A 1 -5.36 14.34 3.54
N LYS A 2 -6.43 13.87 4.21
CA LYS A 2 -6.57 13.92 5.70
C LYS A 2 -5.54 13.09 6.49
N LEU A 3 -4.87 12.11 5.86
CA LEU A 3 -3.93 11.22 6.55
C LEU A 3 -2.59 11.92 6.84
N LEU A 4 -1.99 12.59 5.85
CA LEU A 4 -0.74 13.34 6.03
C LEU A 4 -0.87 14.43 7.08
N SER A 5 -1.96 15.20 7.07
CA SER A 5 -2.20 16.25 8.06
C SER A 5 -2.37 15.70 9.48
N ARG A 6 -2.96 14.51 9.64
CA ARG A 6 -3.08 13.82 10.93
C ARG A 6 -1.72 13.28 11.42
N ILE A 7 -0.93 12.73 10.52
CA ILE A 7 0.40 12.17 10.81
C ILE A 7 1.34 13.30 11.23
N LEU A 8 1.32 14.41 10.52
CA LEU A 8 2.24 15.53 10.75
C LEU A 8 1.89 16.38 11.99
N GLY A 9 0.67 16.34 12.47
CA GLY A 9 0.16 16.85 13.75
C GLY A 9 0.22 18.37 13.91
N SER A 10 1.37 19.00 14.08
CA SER A 10 1.51 20.45 14.24
C SER A 10 2.38 21.06 13.14
N VAL A 11 1.93 22.20 12.62
CA VAL A 11 2.68 23.03 11.68
C VAL A 11 3.25 24.22 12.47
N ARG A 12 4.45 24.61 12.16
CA ARG A 12 5.03 25.85 12.68
C ARG A 12 4.80 26.96 11.66
N VAL A 13 4.23 28.05 12.09
CA VAL A 13 4.05 29.23 11.27
C VAL A 13 4.96 30.34 11.81
N LEU A 14 5.86 30.79 10.96
CA LEU A 14 6.71 31.95 11.24
C LEU A 14 6.04 33.19 10.66
N GLU A 15 5.57 34.06 11.49
CA GLU A 15 5.07 35.37 11.13
C GLU A 15 6.21 36.37 11.11
N VAL A 16 6.60 36.78 9.92
CA VAL A 16 7.68 37.73 9.69
C VAL A 16 7.09 39.10 9.41
N THR A 17 7.27 40.02 10.32
CA THR A 17 6.86 41.41 10.13
C THR A 17 8.04 42.21 9.63
N LEU A 18 7.98 42.65 8.38
CA LEU A 18 8.99 43.49 7.74
C LEU A 18 8.87 44.94 8.27
N THR A 19 9.99 45.56 8.64
CA THR A 19 10.08 46.96 9.06
C THR A 19 11.03 47.71 8.12
N ALA A 20 11.13 49.04 8.24
CA ALA A 20 12.02 49.82 7.40
C ALA A 20 13.51 49.52 7.62
N GLY A 21 13.90 49.05 8.81
CA GLY A 21 15.27 48.75 9.16
C GLY A 21 15.60 47.30 9.46
N GLY A 22 14.65 46.36 9.19
CA GLY A 22 14.87 44.94 9.46
C GLY A 22 13.57 44.14 9.47
N TYR A 23 13.50 43.15 10.33
CA TYR A 23 12.29 42.33 10.47
C TYR A 23 12.18 41.76 11.89
N THR A 24 10.99 41.40 12.30
CA THR A 24 10.72 40.67 13.53
C THR A 24 10.04 39.34 13.20
N VAL A 25 10.36 38.28 13.95
CA VAL A 25 9.81 36.95 13.76
C VAL A 25 9.02 36.52 14.99
N ARG A 26 7.80 36.05 14.79
CA ARG A 26 7.00 35.39 15.82
C ARG A 26 6.75 33.97 15.38
N THR A 27 6.88 33.02 16.28
CA THR A 27 6.66 31.62 16.00
C THR A 27 5.33 31.16 16.57
N TRP A 28 4.54 30.52 15.73
CA TRP A 28 3.24 29.96 16.09
C TRP A 28 3.24 28.45 15.93
N SER A 29 2.62 27.75 16.87
CA SER A 29 2.34 26.33 16.79
C SER A 29 0.87 26.14 16.47
N CYS A 30 0.59 25.63 15.29
CA CYS A 30 -0.77 25.40 14.82
C CYS A 30 -1.05 23.91 14.73
N LYS A 31 -2.00 23.43 15.53
CA LYS A 31 -2.54 22.06 15.41
C LYS A 31 -3.72 22.07 14.42
N PRO A 32 -3.95 21.00 13.65
CA PRO A 32 -5.12 20.93 12.78
C PRO A 32 -6.42 21.10 13.58
N GLY A 33 -7.18 22.17 13.29
CA GLY A 33 -8.43 22.49 13.99
C GLY A 33 -8.29 23.09 15.38
N GLY A 34 -7.06 23.40 15.83
CA GLY A 34 -6.79 24.05 17.12
C GLY A 34 -6.49 25.53 16.98
N ILE A 35 -6.54 26.26 18.11
CA ILE A 35 -6.14 27.67 18.21
C ILE A 35 -4.61 27.76 18.09
N PRO A 36 -4.08 28.71 17.28
CA PRO A 36 -2.64 28.95 17.21
C PRO A 36 -2.09 29.38 18.56
N GLN A 37 -0.99 28.79 18.97
CA GLN A 37 -0.30 29.15 20.18
C GLN A 37 1.05 29.79 19.84
N GLN A 38 1.29 30.98 20.32
CA GLN A 38 2.63 31.60 20.22
C GLN A 38 3.62 30.80 21.07
N VAL A 39 4.78 30.52 20.52
CA VAL A 39 5.76 29.67 21.18
C VAL A 39 7.15 30.31 21.00
N ASP A 40 7.81 30.54 22.10
CA ASP A 40 9.22 30.93 22.09
C ASP A 40 10.07 29.67 21.88
N GLN A 41 10.38 29.37 20.62
CA GLN A 41 11.16 28.18 20.30
C GLN A 41 12.53 28.53 19.73
N VAL A 42 13.51 27.75 20.17
CA VAL A 42 14.85 27.76 19.61
C VAL A 42 14.80 27.38 18.11
N PRO A 43 15.56 28.07 17.25
CA PRO A 43 15.60 27.85 15.81
C PRO A 43 15.74 26.37 15.41
N GLU A 44 16.53 25.61 16.14
CA GLU A 44 16.74 24.17 15.86
C GLU A 44 15.47 23.30 15.94
N SER A 45 14.56 23.64 16.87
CA SER A 45 13.31 22.88 16.99
C SER A 45 12.31 23.22 15.86
N VAL A 46 12.44 24.45 15.32
CA VAL A 46 11.65 24.88 14.15
C VAL A 46 12.17 24.26 12.88
N ALA A 47 13.50 24.17 12.71
CA ALA A 47 14.13 23.56 11.54
C ALA A 47 13.69 22.09 11.28
N ARG A 48 13.29 21.39 12.35
CA ARG A 48 12.85 19.99 12.29
C ARG A 48 11.34 19.81 12.15
N SER A 49 10.62 20.90 11.90
CA SER A 49 9.16 20.94 11.79
C SER A 49 8.75 21.31 10.37
N ILE A 50 7.47 21.12 10.08
CA ILE A 50 6.87 21.69 8.86
C ILE A 50 6.69 23.17 9.12
N VAL A 51 7.29 23.99 8.27
CA VAL A 51 7.33 25.44 8.46
C VAL A 51 6.60 26.13 7.31
N ALA A 52 5.66 27.01 7.66
CA ALA A 52 5.13 28.05 6.79
C ALA A 52 5.68 29.40 7.22
N VAL A 53 5.91 30.27 6.26
CA VAL A 53 6.29 31.64 6.55
C VAL A 53 5.24 32.58 6.00
N THR A 54 4.70 33.46 6.84
CA THR A 54 3.80 34.52 6.41
C THR A 54 4.50 35.89 6.60
N PHE A 55 4.43 36.73 5.59
CA PHE A 55 5.05 38.03 5.58
C PHE A 55 3.99 39.12 5.73
N ALA A 56 4.26 40.07 6.63
CA ALA A 56 3.43 41.23 6.85
C ALA A 56 4.31 42.51 6.98
N GLY A 57 3.73 43.69 7.00
CA GLY A 57 4.39 44.93 7.27
C GLY A 57 4.98 45.65 6.05
N HIS A 58 6.15 46.26 6.21
CA HIS A 58 6.71 47.16 5.21
C HIS A 58 7.04 46.47 3.88
N GLY A 59 6.52 47.00 2.78
CA GLY A 59 6.73 46.43 1.44
C GLY A 59 5.76 45.34 1.04
N VAL A 60 4.85 44.92 1.92
CA VAL A 60 3.66 44.15 1.56
C VAL A 60 2.61 45.11 1.03
N ILE A 61 2.10 44.85 -0.16
CA ILE A 61 1.08 45.67 -0.80
C ILE A 61 -0.21 44.83 -0.87
N SER A 62 -1.29 45.37 -0.30
CA SER A 62 -2.62 44.77 -0.36
C SER A 62 -3.55 45.67 -1.18
N LYS A 63 -4.25 45.05 -2.15
CA LYS A 63 -5.21 45.73 -3.03
C LYS A 63 -6.47 44.89 -3.16
N SER A 64 -7.61 45.55 -3.51
CA SER A 64 -8.80 44.78 -3.85
C SER A 64 -8.54 43.88 -5.07
N SER A 65 -9.07 42.66 -5.04
CA SER A 65 -8.94 41.68 -6.12
C SER A 65 -9.54 42.15 -7.44
N GLU A 66 -10.48 43.09 -7.38
CA GLU A 66 -11.15 43.68 -8.56
C GLU A 66 -10.18 44.58 -9.38
N ALA A 67 -9.03 44.95 -8.85
CA ALA A 67 -8.00 45.70 -9.57
C ALA A 67 -7.28 44.81 -10.61
N THR A 68 -7.96 44.50 -11.69
CA THR A 68 -7.69 43.48 -12.69
C THR A 68 -6.29 43.55 -13.33
N GLY A 69 -5.70 44.72 -13.49
CA GLY A 69 -4.40 44.86 -14.18
C GLY A 69 -3.18 44.47 -13.34
N VAL A 70 -3.15 44.79 -12.04
CA VAL A 70 -2.03 44.53 -11.15
C VAL A 70 -2.01 43.06 -10.74
N SER A 71 -3.15 42.50 -10.41
CA SER A 71 -3.27 41.10 -10.00
C SER A 71 -2.88 40.13 -11.13
N ALA A 72 -3.27 40.41 -12.36
CA ALA A 72 -2.89 39.60 -13.51
C ALA A 72 -1.37 39.61 -13.74
N ARG A 73 -0.73 40.80 -13.68
CA ARG A 73 0.72 40.95 -13.86
C ARG A 73 1.53 40.26 -12.75
N VAL A 74 1.09 40.36 -11.51
CA VAL A 74 1.77 39.71 -10.36
C VAL A 74 1.61 38.19 -10.44
N ARG A 75 0.44 37.69 -10.84
CA ARG A 75 0.20 36.23 -11.00
C ARG A 75 1.03 35.64 -12.15
N SER A 76 1.27 36.40 -13.23
CA SER A 76 2.11 35.94 -14.35
C SER A 76 3.59 35.87 -14.00
N ASP A 77 4.05 36.63 -12.99
CA ASP A 77 5.46 36.72 -12.60
C ASP A 77 5.68 36.16 -11.19
N ALA A 78 5.49 34.84 -11.05
CA ALA A 78 5.67 34.12 -9.80
C ALA A 78 7.16 34.04 -9.34
N GLU A 79 8.10 34.35 -10.25
CA GLU A 79 9.53 34.38 -9.90
C GLU A 79 9.89 35.67 -9.13
N THR A 80 9.28 36.78 -9.48
CA THR A 80 9.55 38.09 -8.88
C THR A 80 8.69 38.35 -7.63
N PHE A 81 7.50 37.80 -7.59
CA PHE A 81 6.54 38.09 -6.51
C PHE A 81 6.13 36.84 -5.75
N VAL A 82 5.87 37.03 -4.44
CA VAL A 82 5.07 36.11 -3.61
C VAL A 82 3.74 36.80 -3.39
N TRP A 83 2.65 36.11 -3.62
CA TRP A 83 1.31 36.66 -3.51
C TRP A 83 0.33 35.69 -2.87
N ASN A 84 -0.70 36.26 -2.30
CA ASN A 84 -1.85 35.53 -1.76
C ASN A 84 -3.13 36.33 -2.02
N GLU A 85 -4.23 35.61 -2.16
CA GLU A 85 -5.56 36.23 -2.34
C GLU A 85 -6.50 35.66 -1.30
N ARG A 86 -7.14 36.54 -0.56
CA ARG A 86 -8.07 36.21 0.50
C ARG A 86 -9.19 37.24 0.60
N GLU A 87 -10.44 36.76 0.66
CA GLU A 87 -11.63 37.58 0.90
C GLU A 87 -11.69 38.81 -0.01
N GLY A 88 -11.33 38.66 -1.28
CA GLY A 88 -11.31 39.78 -2.23
C GLY A 88 -10.14 40.75 -2.07
N VAL A 89 -9.18 40.45 -1.18
CA VAL A 89 -7.92 41.20 -1.03
C VAL A 89 -6.79 40.44 -1.63
N PHE A 90 -6.06 41.06 -2.56
CA PHE A 90 -4.87 40.54 -3.21
C PHE A 90 -3.64 41.17 -2.57
N SER A 91 -2.86 40.37 -1.87
CA SER A 91 -1.65 40.80 -1.16
C SER A 91 -0.42 40.22 -1.83
N PHE A 92 0.61 41.06 -2.03
CA PHE A 92 1.84 40.61 -2.66
C PHE A 92 3.06 41.37 -2.13
N VAL A 93 4.24 40.73 -2.28
CA VAL A 93 5.54 41.29 -1.90
C VAL A 93 6.59 40.84 -2.94
N ARG A 94 7.62 41.67 -3.18
CA ARG A 94 8.74 41.29 -4.06
C ARG A 94 9.66 40.28 -3.35
N ARG A 95 10.02 39.21 -4.02
CA ARG A 95 10.95 38.19 -3.50
C ARG A 95 12.30 38.75 -3.12
N GLU A 96 12.77 39.77 -3.82
CA GLU A 96 14.02 40.45 -3.52
C GLU A 96 14.08 40.98 -2.08
N LYS A 97 12.96 41.54 -1.59
CA LYS A 97 12.84 42.00 -0.19
C LYS A 97 12.83 40.85 0.83
N LEU A 98 12.50 39.66 0.40
CA LEU A 98 12.46 38.47 1.26
C LEU A 98 13.81 37.73 1.32
N ARG A 99 14.70 37.96 0.35
CA ARG A 99 16.00 37.26 0.27
C ARG A 99 16.82 37.30 1.55
N PRO A 100 16.99 38.45 2.24
CA PRO A 100 17.77 38.50 3.49
C PRO A 100 17.17 37.56 4.55
N VAL A 101 15.85 37.65 4.76
CA VAL A 101 15.14 36.83 5.73
C VAL A 101 15.22 35.34 5.40
N LEU A 102 14.98 35.02 4.14
CA LEU A 102 15.05 33.62 3.68
C LEU A 102 16.50 33.06 3.75
N GLY A 103 17.50 33.90 3.52
CA GLY A 103 18.91 33.54 3.69
C GLY A 103 19.26 33.21 5.14
N GLU A 104 18.81 34.03 6.10
CA GLU A 104 19.01 33.77 7.53
C GLU A 104 18.25 32.53 8.00
N LEU A 105 17.00 32.32 7.55
CA LEU A 105 16.26 31.11 7.84
C LEU A 105 16.96 29.87 7.29
N ALA A 106 17.47 29.96 6.07
CA ALA A 106 18.23 28.87 5.47
C ALA A 106 19.54 28.60 6.22
N GLY A 107 20.24 29.63 6.66
CA GLY A 107 21.41 29.52 7.52
C GLY A 107 21.12 28.85 8.88
N ALA A 108 19.91 29.02 9.40
CA ALA A 108 19.40 28.32 10.57
C ALA A 108 18.85 26.93 10.28
N GLY A 109 18.95 26.44 9.01
CA GLY A 109 18.42 25.14 8.59
C GLY A 109 16.90 25.08 8.44
N ILE A 110 16.23 26.23 8.38
CA ILE A 110 14.80 26.35 8.28
C ILE A 110 14.41 26.52 6.80
N TYR A 111 13.78 25.53 6.22
CA TYR A 111 13.31 25.52 4.83
C TYR A 111 11.78 25.56 4.79
N PRO A 112 11.17 26.73 4.52
CA PRO A 112 9.73 26.86 4.54
C PRO A 112 9.09 26.09 3.37
N GLN A 113 8.04 25.37 3.67
CA GLN A 113 7.26 24.60 2.67
C GLN A 113 6.30 25.50 1.88
N CYS A 114 5.98 26.66 2.40
CA CYS A 114 5.10 27.62 1.78
C CYS A 114 5.46 29.04 2.25
N LEU A 115 5.49 29.96 1.28
CA LEU A 115 5.60 31.39 1.53
C LEU A 115 4.23 32.02 1.29
N LEU A 116 3.74 32.78 2.25
CA LEU A 116 2.41 33.38 2.24
C LEU A 116 2.56 34.88 2.56
N VAL A 117 1.57 35.66 2.18
CA VAL A 117 1.58 37.11 2.37
C VAL A 117 0.28 37.55 3.03
N ALA A 118 0.40 38.30 4.13
CA ALA A 118 -0.73 38.86 4.88
C ALA A 118 -1.78 37.80 5.31
N GLU A 119 -1.32 36.60 5.59
CA GLU A 119 -2.19 35.49 6.01
C GLU A 119 -2.02 35.24 7.52
N PRO A 120 -3.12 35.15 8.29
CA PRO A 120 -3.03 34.84 9.71
C PRO A 120 -2.52 33.42 9.95
N PRO A 121 -1.90 33.14 11.11
CA PRO A 121 -1.24 31.85 11.37
C PRO A 121 -2.16 30.64 11.21
N GLU A 122 -3.45 30.76 11.51
CA GLU A 122 -4.43 29.67 11.35
C GLU A 122 -4.59 29.23 9.92
N ASP A 123 -4.80 30.22 9.04
CA ASP A 123 -5.06 29.97 7.63
C ASP A 123 -3.77 29.59 6.90
N ALA A 124 -2.64 30.17 7.31
CA ALA A 124 -1.33 29.76 6.84
C ALA A 124 -1.07 28.26 7.11
N ALA A 125 -1.41 27.77 8.30
CA ALA A 125 -1.29 26.36 8.63
C ALA A 125 -2.24 25.50 7.80
N ARG A 126 -3.48 25.93 7.55
CA ARG A 126 -4.44 25.22 6.67
C ARG A 126 -3.95 25.16 5.23
N THR A 127 -3.45 26.28 4.73
CA THR A 127 -2.94 26.40 3.36
C THR A 127 -1.76 25.46 3.14
N VAL A 128 -0.82 25.41 4.08
CA VAL A 128 0.31 24.47 4.03
C VAL A 128 -0.16 23.03 4.04
N LEU A 129 -1.01 22.66 5.00
CA LEU A 129 -1.54 21.30 5.09
C LEU A 129 -2.33 20.89 3.85
N GLY A 130 -3.03 21.83 3.21
CA GLY A 130 -3.73 21.61 1.95
C GLY A 130 -2.83 21.42 0.73
N ARG A 131 -1.64 22.03 0.74
CA ARG A 131 -0.66 21.95 -0.35
C ARG A 131 0.29 20.77 -0.22
N LEU A 132 0.44 20.17 0.98
CA LEU A 132 1.31 19.02 1.20
C LEU A 132 0.85 17.81 0.38
N ARG A 133 1.74 17.32 -0.45
CA ARG A 133 1.55 16.11 -1.28
C ARG A 133 2.70 15.14 -1.06
N TRP A 134 2.42 13.84 -1.13
CA TRP A 134 3.45 12.79 -1.03
C TRP A 134 4.60 12.97 -2.03
N ARG A 135 4.31 13.52 -3.20
CA ARG A 135 5.32 13.81 -4.23
C ARG A 135 6.39 14.82 -3.78
N MET A 136 6.08 15.66 -2.79
CA MET A 136 7.05 16.63 -2.26
C MET A 136 8.13 15.96 -1.41
N LEU A 137 7.86 14.79 -0.81
CA LEU A 137 8.83 14.01 -0.06
C LEU A 137 9.96 13.44 -0.93
N VAL A 138 9.68 13.22 -2.20
CA VAL A 138 10.61 12.58 -3.16
C VAL A 138 11.41 13.61 -3.95
N ARG A 139 11.09 14.90 -3.81
CA ARG A 139 11.82 15.95 -4.53
C ARG A 139 13.21 16.16 -3.90
N PRO A 140 14.29 16.17 -4.69
CA PRO A 140 15.65 16.41 -4.22
C PRO A 140 15.88 17.93 -3.96
N THR A 141 15.03 18.55 -3.17
CA THR A 141 15.11 19.94 -2.76
C THR A 141 15.32 20.02 -1.26
N ALA A 142 15.93 21.11 -0.77
CA ALA A 142 16.10 21.34 0.67
C ALA A 142 14.75 21.29 1.41
N GLU A 143 13.70 21.83 0.82
CA GLU A 143 12.32 21.77 1.33
C GLU A 143 11.79 20.31 1.41
N GLY A 144 12.04 19.51 0.38
CA GLY A 144 11.65 18.08 0.33
C GLY A 144 12.40 17.28 1.40
N SER A 145 13.70 17.51 1.56
CA SER A 145 14.51 16.82 2.58
C SER A 145 14.08 17.18 4.01
N ALA A 146 13.80 18.45 4.28
CA ALA A 146 13.29 18.89 5.58
C ALA A 146 11.92 18.28 5.89
N LEU A 147 11.03 18.23 4.91
CA LEU A 147 9.73 17.57 5.04
C LEU A 147 9.89 16.07 5.29
N ALA A 148 10.77 15.40 4.55
CA ALA A 148 11.05 13.97 4.74
C ALA A 148 11.60 13.68 6.14
N GLN A 149 12.54 14.48 6.62
CA GLN A 149 13.07 14.37 7.99
C GLN A 149 11.97 14.54 9.05
N ALA A 150 11.09 15.52 8.88
CA ALA A 150 9.97 15.75 9.80
C ALA A 150 9.02 14.56 9.86
N VAL A 151 8.73 13.94 8.69
CA VAL A 151 7.89 12.74 8.58
C VAL A 151 8.60 11.53 9.21
N VAL A 152 9.86 11.27 8.85
CA VAL A 152 10.63 10.12 9.37
C VAL A 152 10.74 10.19 10.89
N ARG A 153 11.04 11.35 11.44
CA ARG A 153 11.16 11.53 12.89
C ARG A 153 9.84 11.23 13.61
N ARG A 154 8.72 11.59 13.01
CA ARG A 154 7.41 11.42 13.64
C ARG A 154 6.83 10.03 13.45
N MET A 155 7.09 9.43 12.28
CA MET A 155 6.63 8.08 11.94
C MET A 155 7.60 6.98 12.35
N GLY A 156 8.87 7.34 12.61
CA GLY A 156 9.93 6.37 12.90
C GLY A 156 9.61 5.48 14.10
N LEU A 157 9.20 6.07 15.22
CA LEU A 157 8.82 5.33 16.43
C LEU A 157 7.60 4.41 16.22
N PRO A 158 6.46 4.87 15.67
CA PRO A 158 5.33 3.98 15.44
C PRO A 158 5.61 2.91 14.39
N ILE A 159 6.40 3.20 13.36
CA ILE A 159 6.81 2.20 12.35
C ILE A 159 7.74 1.16 12.99
N LEU A 160 8.70 1.59 13.80
CA LEU A 160 9.58 0.67 14.53
C LEU A 160 8.79 -0.21 15.50
N GLY A 161 7.82 0.37 16.21
CA GLY A 161 6.91 -0.38 17.08
C GLY A 161 6.10 -1.42 16.31
N LEU A 162 5.51 -1.04 15.17
CA LEU A 162 4.79 -1.96 14.30
C LEU A 162 5.70 -3.08 13.77
N PHE A 163 6.91 -2.74 13.37
CA PHE A 163 7.91 -3.71 12.90
C PHE A 163 8.27 -4.71 14.00
N LEU A 164 8.49 -4.23 15.23
CA LEU A 164 8.75 -5.10 16.39
C LEU A 164 7.57 -6.04 16.66
N VAL A 165 6.34 -5.54 16.63
CA VAL A 165 5.13 -6.36 16.80
C VAL A 165 5.04 -7.44 15.70
N LEU A 166 5.28 -7.07 14.45
CA LEU A 166 5.28 -8.03 13.34
C LEU A 166 6.40 -9.08 13.49
N LEU A 167 7.57 -8.66 13.95
CA LEU A 167 8.71 -9.52 14.17
C LEU A 167 8.46 -10.51 15.32
N THR A 168 7.88 -10.05 16.42
CA THR A 168 7.48 -10.92 17.54
C THR A 168 6.35 -11.86 17.13
N ALA A 169 5.35 -11.39 16.40
CA ALA A 169 4.28 -12.23 15.86
C ALA A 169 4.84 -13.32 14.95
N ASN A 170 5.77 -12.97 14.06
CA ASN A 170 6.44 -13.94 13.20
C ASN A 170 7.28 -14.95 13.99
N ALA A 171 8.00 -14.49 15.02
CA ALA A 171 8.79 -15.36 15.90
C ALA A 171 7.91 -16.37 16.67
N VAL A 172 6.69 -15.97 17.04
CA VAL A 172 5.73 -16.87 17.74
C VAL A 172 5.06 -17.83 16.75
N VAL A 173 4.70 -17.36 15.56
CA VAL A 173 3.98 -18.17 14.56
C VAL A 173 4.91 -19.14 13.83
N SER A 174 6.15 -18.74 13.55
CA SER A 174 7.12 -19.54 12.80
C SER A 174 7.36 -20.94 13.39
N PRO A 175 7.56 -21.13 14.71
CA PRO A 175 7.73 -22.46 15.30
C PRO A 175 6.49 -23.34 15.14
N SER A 176 5.28 -22.75 15.28
CA SER A 176 4.02 -23.49 15.16
C SER A 176 3.79 -24.00 13.73
N VAL A 177 4.21 -23.24 12.73
CA VAL A 177 4.19 -23.66 11.31
C VAL A 177 5.24 -24.73 11.06
N GLY A 178 6.43 -24.60 11.65
CA GLY A 178 7.49 -25.61 11.57
C GLY A 178 7.05 -26.96 12.12
N ILE A 179 6.43 -26.99 13.30
CA ILE A 179 5.91 -28.21 13.94
C ILE A 179 4.83 -28.85 13.06
N ARG A 180 3.88 -28.05 12.54
CA ARG A 180 2.85 -28.57 11.63
C ARG A 180 3.42 -29.14 10.34
N ARG A 181 4.42 -28.48 9.77
CA ARG A 181 5.12 -28.97 8.58
C ARG A 181 5.83 -30.30 8.84
N GLN A 182 6.52 -30.42 9.98
CA GLN A 182 7.17 -31.69 10.36
C GLN A 182 6.14 -32.80 10.58
N ALA A 183 5.01 -32.49 11.26
CA ALA A 183 3.95 -33.46 11.45
C ALA A 183 3.32 -33.92 10.13
N LEU A 184 3.13 -33.02 9.15
CA LEU A 184 2.67 -33.38 7.82
C LEU A 184 3.71 -34.24 7.04
N LEU A 185 4.99 -33.88 7.12
CA LEU A 185 6.03 -34.66 6.46
C LEU A 185 6.17 -36.06 7.08
N SER A 186 6.08 -36.20 8.40
CA SER A 186 6.09 -37.50 9.06
C SER A 186 4.85 -38.33 8.73
N ALA A 187 3.67 -37.71 8.61
CA ALA A 187 2.45 -38.39 8.18
C ALA A 187 2.52 -38.85 6.72
N LEU A 188 3.13 -38.05 5.83
CA LEU A 188 3.37 -38.46 4.44
C LEU A 188 4.38 -39.61 4.36
N ALA A 189 5.49 -39.56 5.11
CA ALA A 189 6.47 -40.63 5.16
C ALA A 189 5.88 -41.92 5.72
N ALA A 190 5.05 -41.85 6.77
CA ALA A 190 4.34 -43.00 7.31
C ALA A 190 3.34 -43.61 6.29
N ARG A 191 2.70 -42.74 5.49
CA ARG A 191 1.80 -43.20 4.42
C ARG A 191 2.56 -43.87 3.26
N GLU A 192 3.70 -43.32 2.86
CA GLU A 192 4.59 -43.94 1.87
C GLU A 192 5.14 -45.29 2.35
N GLN A 193 5.47 -45.43 3.63
CA GLN A 193 5.87 -46.71 4.23
C GLN A 193 4.70 -47.71 4.24
N ALA A 194 3.49 -47.28 4.64
CA ALA A 194 2.31 -48.15 4.61
C ALA A 194 1.93 -48.54 3.17
N ASP A 195 2.08 -47.67 2.19
CA ASP A 195 1.89 -47.98 0.78
C ASP A 195 2.99 -48.89 0.25
N SER A 196 4.22 -48.88 0.79
CA SER A 196 5.29 -49.81 0.42
C SER A 196 5.12 -51.19 1.03
N GLU A 197 4.53 -51.37 2.19
CA GLU A 197 4.20 -52.66 2.79
C GLU A 197 3.01 -53.36 2.05
N THR A 198 2.12 -52.57 1.43
CA THR A 198 1.08 -53.09 0.52
C THR A 198 1.62 -53.52 -0.84
N THR A 199 2.92 -53.22 -1.12
CA THR A 199 3.53 -53.41 -2.45
C THR A 199 3.64 -54.87 -2.85
N GLU A 200 3.71 -55.83 -1.93
CA GLU A 200 3.69 -57.27 -2.30
C GLU A 200 2.32 -57.71 -2.80
N THR A 201 1.28 -57.20 -2.20
CA THR A 201 -0.10 -57.48 -2.66
C THR A 201 -0.41 -56.73 -3.94
N ASP A 202 0.10 -55.52 -4.11
CA ASP A 202 -0.10 -54.72 -5.34
C ASP A 202 0.85 -55.16 -6.48
N ALA A 203 2.01 -55.67 -6.20
CA ALA A 203 2.85 -56.33 -7.23
C ALA A 203 2.17 -57.57 -7.76
N ARG A 204 1.60 -58.42 -6.89
CA ARG A 204 0.80 -59.59 -7.30
C ARG A 204 -0.46 -59.17 -8.07
N ARG A 205 -1.10 -58.10 -7.63
CA ARG A 205 -2.27 -57.53 -8.32
C ARG A 205 -1.92 -56.92 -9.67
N ARG A 206 -0.75 -56.26 -9.78
CA ARG A 206 -0.22 -55.76 -11.07
C ARG A 206 0.21 -56.90 -11.98
N GLU A 207 0.84 -57.97 -11.48
CA GLU A 207 1.14 -59.17 -12.27
C GLU A 207 -0.16 -59.82 -12.79
N LEU A 208 -1.16 -59.95 -11.96
CA LEU A 208 -2.47 -60.41 -12.39
C LEU A 208 -3.10 -59.48 -13.43
N LEU A 209 -3.05 -58.17 -13.22
CA LEU A 209 -3.57 -57.18 -14.18
C LEU A 209 -2.79 -57.19 -15.51
N VAL A 210 -1.48 -57.40 -15.47
CA VAL A 210 -0.65 -57.56 -16.68
C VAL A 210 -0.98 -58.90 -17.35
N ALA A 211 -1.11 -60.00 -16.60
CA ALA A 211 -1.54 -61.29 -17.14
C ALA A 211 -2.94 -61.24 -17.78
N PHE A 212 -3.86 -60.47 -17.17
CA PHE A 212 -5.19 -60.22 -17.74
C PHE A 212 -5.13 -59.25 -18.94
N ALA A 213 -4.22 -58.27 -18.98
CA ALA A 213 -4.05 -57.37 -20.12
C ALA A 213 -3.48 -58.05 -21.36
N VAL A 214 -2.71 -59.14 -21.15
CA VAL A 214 -2.22 -60.00 -22.25
C VAL A 214 -3.33 -60.88 -22.85
N ARG A 215 -4.47 -61.08 -22.14
CA ARG A 215 -5.64 -61.82 -22.65
C ARG A 215 -6.90 -60.92 -22.57
N PRO A 216 -7.08 -60.01 -23.51
CA PRO A 216 -8.20 -59.06 -23.51
C PRO A 216 -9.56 -59.78 -23.58
N GLU A 217 -9.62 -61.00 -24.12
CA GLU A 217 -10.84 -61.81 -24.19
C GLU A 217 -11.35 -62.29 -22.83
N MET A 218 -10.45 -62.62 -21.89
CA MET A 218 -10.84 -63.00 -20.52
C MET A 218 -11.40 -61.83 -19.71
N LEU A 219 -10.90 -60.63 -19.95
CA LEU A 219 -11.40 -59.43 -19.25
C LEU A 219 -12.84 -59.09 -19.72
N ARG A 220 -13.14 -59.33 -20.99
CA ARG A 220 -14.47 -59.12 -21.54
C ARG A 220 -15.48 -60.10 -20.94
N THR A 221 -15.14 -61.39 -20.84
CA THR A 221 -16.01 -62.39 -20.23
C THR A 221 -16.28 -62.09 -18.75
N VAL A 222 -15.29 -61.75 -17.96
CA VAL A 222 -15.48 -61.44 -16.52
C VAL A 222 -16.33 -60.18 -16.31
N VAL A 223 -16.18 -59.18 -17.18
CA VAL A 223 -17.04 -57.98 -17.13
C VAL A 223 -18.46 -58.30 -17.56
N CYS A 224 -18.62 -59.09 -18.61
CA CYS A 224 -19.95 -59.54 -19.06
C CYS A 224 -20.65 -60.39 -17.99
N ASP A 225 -19.93 -61.31 -17.33
CA ASP A 225 -20.48 -62.13 -16.26
C ASP A 225 -20.91 -61.31 -15.05
N ARG A 226 -20.14 -60.33 -14.67
CA ARG A 226 -20.52 -59.42 -13.57
C ARG A 226 -21.72 -58.55 -13.91
N ILE A 227 -21.80 -58.07 -15.13
CA ILE A 227 -22.97 -57.32 -15.58
C ILE A 227 -24.19 -58.22 -15.63
N ALA A 228 -24.05 -59.44 -16.18
CA ALA A 228 -25.12 -60.40 -16.21
C ALA A 228 -25.63 -60.79 -14.81
N ALA A 229 -24.73 -60.93 -13.84
CA ALA A 229 -25.07 -61.21 -12.45
C ALA A 229 -25.75 -60.03 -11.73
N ALA A 230 -25.55 -58.80 -12.21
CA ALA A 230 -26.15 -57.58 -11.65
C ALA A 230 -27.50 -57.23 -12.29
N VAL A 231 -27.90 -57.90 -13.36
CA VAL A 231 -29.19 -57.68 -14.05
C VAL A 231 -30.31 -58.36 -13.27
N PRO A 232 -31.39 -57.66 -12.87
CA PRO A 232 -32.54 -58.25 -12.21
C PRO A 232 -33.23 -59.28 -13.08
N GLU A 233 -33.78 -60.32 -12.46
CA GLU A 233 -34.42 -61.47 -13.19
C GLU A 233 -35.56 -61.11 -14.18
N ARG A 234 -36.08 -59.88 -14.00
CA ARG A 234 -37.21 -59.42 -14.90
C ARG A 234 -36.73 -58.57 -16.08
N VAL A 235 -35.40 -58.41 -16.24
CA VAL A 235 -34.80 -57.54 -17.29
C VAL A 235 -33.98 -58.42 -18.22
N THR A 236 -34.32 -58.40 -19.51
CA THR A 236 -33.59 -59.17 -20.54
C THR A 236 -32.53 -58.19 -21.17
N LEU A 237 -31.27 -58.58 -21.08
CA LEU A 237 -30.22 -57.85 -21.71
C LEU A 237 -30.12 -58.25 -23.19
N THR A 238 -30.47 -57.31 -24.07
CA THR A 238 -30.52 -57.62 -25.54
C THR A 238 -29.19 -57.29 -26.24
N ALA A 239 -28.42 -56.33 -25.73
CA ALA A 239 -27.11 -56.01 -26.27
C ALA A 239 -26.22 -55.43 -25.22
N LEU A 240 -24.96 -55.79 -25.22
CA LEU A 240 -23.92 -55.23 -24.37
C LEU A 240 -22.74 -54.81 -25.26
N GLU A 241 -22.55 -53.55 -25.45
CA GLU A 241 -21.44 -53.01 -26.20
C GLU A 241 -20.36 -52.46 -25.22
N VAL A 242 -19.17 -53.04 -25.28
CA VAL A 242 -18.05 -52.64 -24.47
C VAL A 242 -17.02 -52.00 -25.40
N GLU A 243 -16.98 -50.69 -25.39
CA GLU A 243 -15.95 -49.96 -26.15
C GLU A 243 -14.55 -50.23 -25.62
N PRO A 244 -13.58 -50.57 -26.49
CA PRO A 244 -12.20 -50.67 -26.10
C PRO A 244 -11.69 -49.27 -25.70
N PRO A 245 -10.80 -49.16 -24.70
CA PRO A 245 -10.25 -47.87 -24.31
C PRO A 245 -9.48 -47.26 -25.47
N GLU A 246 -10.06 -46.25 -26.10
CA GLU A 246 -9.38 -45.47 -27.11
C GLU A 246 -8.23 -44.69 -26.44
N LYS A 247 -7.01 -45.02 -26.93
CA LYS A 247 -5.75 -44.31 -26.76
C LYS A 247 -5.33 -43.91 -25.33
N ARG A 248 -4.19 -44.41 -24.99
CA ARG A 248 -3.29 -43.98 -23.92
C ARG A 248 -2.94 -42.49 -24.04
N SER A 249 -3.87 -41.60 -23.82
CA SER A 249 -3.57 -40.18 -23.69
C SER A 249 -4.22 -39.63 -22.42
N GLU A 250 -3.38 -39.06 -21.59
CA GLU A 250 -3.70 -38.36 -20.35
C GLU A 250 -3.57 -39.17 -19.06
N ILE A 251 -2.34 -39.33 -18.66
CA ILE A 251 -1.95 -39.65 -17.29
C ILE A 251 -2.54 -38.53 -16.37
N GLY A 252 -3.54 -38.90 -15.57
CA GLY A 252 -4.09 -38.01 -14.53
C GLY A 252 -5.58 -37.76 -14.52
N LYS A 253 -6.35 -38.20 -15.51
CA LYS A 253 -7.82 -38.07 -15.46
C LYS A 253 -8.49 -39.40 -15.06
N PRO A 254 -9.53 -39.35 -14.19
CA PRO A 254 -10.26 -40.56 -13.84
C PRO A 254 -10.90 -41.16 -15.12
N LEU A 255 -10.58 -42.42 -15.38
CA LEU A 255 -11.17 -43.20 -16.50
C LEU A 255 -12.69 -43.25 -16.32
N ARG A 256 -13.43 -42.41 -17.02
CA ARG A 256 -14.88 -42.57 -17.19
C ARG A 256 -15.10 -43.59 -18.30
N ARG A 257 -15.38 -44.82 -17.93
CA ARG A 257 -15.90 -45.82 -18.88
C ARG A 257 -17.38 -45.53 -19.07
N GLN A 258 -17.77 -45.19 -20.28
CA GLN A 258 -19.19 -45.15 -20.65
C GLN A 258 -19.61 -46.57 -21.04
N VAL A 259 -20.53 -47.11 -20.30
CA VAL A 259 -21.20 -48.39 -20.64
C VAL A 259 -22.60 -48.03 -21.10
N HIS A 260 -22.87 -48.20 -22.36
CA HIS A 260 -24.22 -48.03 -22.90
C HIS A 260 -24.99 -49.34 -22.69
N VAL A 261 -25.98 -49.30 -21.80
CA VAL A 261 -26.89 -50.42 -21.57
C VAL A 261 -28.24 -50.06 -22.22
N VAL A 262 -28.62 -50.77 -23.26
CA VAL A 262 -29.94 -50.62 -23.86
C VAL A 262 -30.87 -51.59 -23.15
N VAL A 263 -31.82 -51.07 -22.39
CA VAL A 263 -32.87 -51.86 -21.72
C VAL A 263 -34.14 -51.74 -22.54
N VAL A 264 -34.66 -52.88 -23.00
CA VAL A 264 -35.98 -52.97 -23.63
C VAL A 264 -36.90 -53.61 -22.61
N TYR A 265 -37.99 -52.92 -22.29
CA TYR A 265 -39.01 -53.36 -21.35
C TYR A 265 -39.99 -54.31 -22.03
#